data_d3408a68222c2ec1cda57e89bb887699
#
_entry.id   d3408a68222c2ec1cda57e89bb887699
#
_cell.length_a   1.000
_cell.length_b   1.000
_cell.length_c   1.000
_cell.angle_alpha   90.00
_cell.angle_beta   90.00
_cell.angle_gamma   90.00
#
_symmetry.space_group_name_H-M   'P 1'
#
loop_
_entity.id
_entity.type
_entity.pdbx_description
1 polymer ?
#
loop_
_entity_poly.entity_id
_entity_poly.type
_entity_poly.pdbx_seq_one_letter_code
_entity_poly.pdbx_strand_id
1 'polypeptide(L)'
;MISGCMRDTEVTKTDRLEERSPARWAIAVFAHNEEQDIVNALESVRNSASIAQVHAYVLINGCTDRTESVVENYAQRNEWVTPISIELGDKANAWNLFVYQVAGDYDAYFFADGDVEIEPHALNALYEELMGSPGANAAAAVPCSGRHRDQMTTYVTESRLILGNLYALRREFIQRVRKAGTRIPVGMIGDDGIITSLVKWDLDPTGEFKDERVAPCIHGKFKYRSLSPWSLSDLRTYWRRRVRYSLRHYQHELLVPILRQGGIRAMPKSTTDLYIAQKQCIAGLRPRHGLDSFFDRIALREIRASAGAR
;
A
#
# COMPACT_ATOMS: atom_id res chain seq x y z
N MET A 1 -5.26 -82.12 2.87
CA MET A 1 -5.78 -81.02 3.68
C MET A 1 -4.66 -80.03 3.81
N ILE A 2 -4.64 -79.01 2.94
CA ILE A 2 -3.75 -77.89 3.08
C ILE A 2 -4.59 -76.64 2.82
N SER A 3 -4.80 -75.90 3.90
CA SER A 3 -5.51 -74.62 3.93
C SER A 3 -4.64 -73.49 3.32
N GLY A 4 -5.13 -72.90 2.22
CA GLY A 4 -4.50 -71.72 1.62
C GLY A 4 -4.99 -70.46 2.29
N CYS A 5 -4.06 -69.73 2.88
CA CYS A 5 -4.25 -68.37 3.42
C CYS A 5 -4.26 -67.38 2.28
N MET A 6 -5.41 -66.77 1.97
CA MET A 6 -5.49 -65.59 1.13
C MET A 6 -5.04 -64.36 1.96
N ARG A 7 -4.01 -63.66 1.50
CA ARG A 7 -3.63 -62.34 2.03
C ARG A 7 -4.44 -61.29 1.29
N ASP A 8 -5.26 -60.60 2.04
CA ASP A 8 -5.91 -59.38 1.60
C ASP A 8 -4.83 -58.29 1.40
N THR A 9 -4.65 -57.89 0.16
CA THR A 9 -3.85 -56.70 -0.18
C THR A 9 -4.68 -55.45 0.11
N GLU A 10 -4.37 -54.76 1.21
CA GLU A 10 -4.83 -53.42 1.48
C GLU A 10 -4.37 -52.50 0.33
N VAL A 11 -5.35 -52.00 -0.41
CA VAL A 11 -5.16 -50.90 -1.38
C VAL A 11 -4.95 -49.62 -0.57
N THR A 12 -3.71 -49.21 -0.47
CA THR A 12 -3.33 -47.91 0.07
C THR A 12 -4.09 -46.82 -0.68
N LYS A 13 -4.89 -46.08 0.07
CA LYS A 13 -5.56 -44.86 -0.34
C LYS A 13 -4.50 -43.88 -0.76
N THR A 14 -4.24 -43.76 -2.04
CA THR A 14 -3.42 -42.70 -2.61
C THR A 14 -4.11 -41.38 -2.27
N ASP A 15 -3.51 -40.61 -1.40
CA ASP A 15 -3.85 -39.19 -1.18
C ASP A 15 -3.88 -38.50 -2.55
N ARG A 16 -5.09 -38.27 -3.06
CA ARG A 16 -5.27 -37.29 -4.14
C ARG A 16 -4.85 -35.96 -3.55
N LEU A 17 -3.66 -35.48 -3.91
CA LEU A 17 -3.32 -34.08 -3.82
C LEU A 17 -4.43 -33.37 -4.61
N GLU A 18 -5.37 -32.77 -3.91
CA GLU A 18 -6.29 -31.82 -4.50
C GLU A 18 -5.42 -30.77 -5.18
N GLU A 19 -5.41 -30.75 -6.51
CA GLU A 19 -4.82 -29.65 -7.29
C GLU A 19 -5.57 -28.38 -6.87
N ARG A 20 -5.01 -27.66 -5.90
CA ARG A 20 -5.52 -26.33 -5.52
C ARG A 20 -5.41 -25.46 -6.76
N SER A 21 -6.53 -24.92 -7.18
CA SER A 21 -6.54 -23.90 -8.22
C SER A 21 -5.46 -22.85 -7.92
N PRO A 22 -4.73 -22.35 -8.94
CA PRO A 22 -3.68 -21.38 -8.72
C PRO A 22 -4.20 -20.17 -7.92
N ALA A 23 -3.40 -19.69 -6.98
CA ALA A 23 -3.76 -18.55 -6.14
C ALA A 23 -4.13 -17.33 -7.01
N ARG A 24 -5.24 -16.66 -6.68
CA ARG A 24 -5.73 -15.48 -7.39
C ARG A 24 -5.36 -14.22 -6.62
N TRP A 25 -4.78 -13.26 -7.32
CA TRP A 25 -4.28 -12.02 -6.74
C TRP A 25 -4.96 -10.78 -7.34
N ALA A 26 -5.22 -9.79 -6.51
CA ALA A 26 -5.57 -8.45 -6.98
C ALA A 26 -4.39 -7.51 -6.79
N ILE A 27 -4.12 -6.65 -7.76
CA ILE A 27 -3.20 -5.54 -7.59
C ILE A 27 -3.93 -4.21 -7.83
N ALA A 28 -3.84 -3.30 -6.85
CA ALA A 28 -4.23 -1.91 -6.99
C ALA A 28 -3.05 -1.11 -7.52
N VAL A 29 -3.18 -0.49 -8.69
CA VAL A 29 -2.20 0.41 -9.26
C VAL A 29 -2.73 1.83 -9.14
N PHE A 30 -2.08 2.67 -8.31
CA PHE A 30 -2.51 4.05 -8.07
C PHE A 30 -1.89 4.99 -9.10
N ALA A 31 -2.69 5.51 -10.02
CA ALA A 31 -2.25 6.41 -11.06
C ALA A 31 -2.74 7.86 -10.81
N HIS A 32 -1.82 8.83 -10.80
CA HIS A 32 -2.13 10.26 -10.71
C HIS A 32 -1.24 11.08 -11.63
N ASN A 33 -1.70 11.39 -12.84
CA ASN A 33 -0.93 12.07 -13.88
C ASN A 33 0.32 11.29 -14.30
N GLU A 34 0.10 10.03 -14.70
CA GLU A 34 1.15 9.07 -15.09
C GLU A 34 1.03 8.67 -16.57
N GLU A 35 0.57 9.57 -17.45
CA GLU A 35 0.36 9.27 -18.89
C GLU A 35 1.61 8.72 -19.59
N GLN A 36 2.82 9.02 -19.07
CA GLN A 36 4.09 8.57 -19.64
C GLN A 36 4.58 7.24 -19.08
N ASP A 37 4.24 6.94 -17.82
CA ASP A 37 4.84 5.81 -17.08
C ASP A 37 3.88 4.65 -16.88
N ILE A 38 2.55 4.89 -16.90
CA ILE A 38 1.54 3.88 -16.53
C ILE A 38 1.56 2.61 -17.38
N VAL A 39 1.86 2.71 -18.69
CA VAL A 39 1.94 1.52 -19.56
C VAL A 39 3.13 0.65 -19.17
N ASN A 40 4.29 1.26 -18.88
CA ASN A 40 5.47 0.54 -18.44
C ASN A 40 5.23 -0.13 -17.09
N ALA A 41 4.54 0.56 -16.16
CA ALA A 41 4.13 -0.01 -14.89
C ALA A 41 3.24 -1.25 -15.08
N LEU A 42 2.23 -1.19 -15.94
CA LEU A 42 1.33 -2.32 -16.23
C LEU A 42 2.05 -3.49 -16.92
N GLU A 43 2.93 -3.22 -17.89
CA GLU A 43 3.76 -4.27 -18.50
C GLU A 43 4.71 -4.91 -17.46
N SER A 44 5.21 -4.14 -16.51
CA SER A 44 6.04 -4.68 -15.43
C SER A 44 5.23 -5.58 -14.49
N VAL A 45 3.97 -5.24 -14.18
CA VAL A 45 3.05 -6.13 -13.44
C VAL A 45 2.87 -7.44 -14.20
N ARG A 46 2.62 -7.36 -15.52
CA ARG A 46 2.47 -8.53 -16.37
C ARG A 46 3.67 -9.48 -16.33
N ASN A 47 4.87 -8.92 -16.24
CA ASN A 47 6.13 -9.68 -16.22
C ASN A 47 6.53 -10.16 -14.82
N SER A 48 5.87 -9.66 -13.77
CA SER A 48 6.22 -9.95 -12.37
C SER A 48 5.51 -11.18 -11.77
N ALA A 49 4.50 -11.72 -12.48
CA ALA A 49 3.75 -12.92 -12.10
C ALA A 49 3.05 -13.55 -13.33
N SER A 50 2.45 -14.73 -13.14
CA SER A 50 1.55 -15.31 -14.17
C SER A 50 0.30 -14.45 -14.31
N ILE A 51 -0.03 -14.03 -15.53
CA ILE A 51 -1.22 -13.21 -15.82
C ILE A 51 -2.53 -13.93 -15.47
N ALA A 52 -2.53 -15.26 -15.49
CA ALA A 52 -3.69 -16.05 -15.08
C ALA A 52 -3.99 -15.93 -13.56
N GLN A 53 -3.05 -15.43 -12.78
CA GLN A 53 -3.16 -15.27 -11.33
C GLN A 53 -3.49 -13.84 -10.91
N VAL A 54 -3.17 -12.83 -11.73
CA VAL A 54 -3.22 -11.41 -11.35
C VAL A 54 -4.35 -10.69 -12.07
N HIS A 55 -5.16 -9.94 -11.35
CA HIS A 55 -6.07 -8.94 -11.89
C HIS A 55 -5.68 -7.55 -11.39
N ALA A 56 -5.39 -6.63 -12.31
CA ALA A 56 -4.98 -5.28 -12.00
C ALA A 56 -6.17 -4.31 -12.05
N TYR A 57 -6.37 -3.57 -10.98
CA TYR A 57 -7.29 -2.44 -10.89
C TYR A 57 -6.48 -1.15 -10.92
N VAL A 58 -6.59 -0.39 -12.00
CA VAL A 58 -5.91 0.89 -12.13
C VAL A 58 -6.81 1.99 -11.58
N LEU A 59 -6.44 2.51 -10.42
CA LEU A 59 -7.18 3.56 -9.71
C LEU A 59 -6.71 4.92 -10.25
N ILE A 60 -7.44 5.44 -11.24
CA ILE A 60 -7.17 6.71 -11.94
C ILE A 60 -7.64 7.84 -11.03
N ASN A 61 -6.71 8.39 -10.26
CA ASN A 61 -6.97 9.14 -9.05
C ASN A 61 -6.86 10.65 -9.29
N GLY A 62 -7.95 11.28 -9.76
CA GLY A 62 -8.03 12.73 -10.01
C GLY A 62 -7.03 13.19 -11.06
N CYS A 63 -6.86 12.45 -12.15
CA CYS A 63 -5.94 12.79 -13.23
C CYS A 63 -6.47 13.99 -14.04
N THR A 64 -5.54 14.82 -14.51
CA THR A 64 -5.80 16.00 -15.37
C THR A 64 -5.08 15.92 -16.71
N ASP A 65 -4.24 14.88 -16.89
CA ASP A 65 -3.55 14.55 -18.13
C ASP A 65 -4.28 13.42 -18.88
N ARG A 66 -3.60 12.74 -19.81
CA ARG A 66 -4.18 11.66 -20.61
C ARG A 66 -4.10 10.28 -19.95
N THR A 67 -3.75 10.17 -18.68
CA THR A 67 -3.62 8.89 -17.96
C THR A 67 -4.86 8.02 -18.15
N GLU A 68 -6.06 8.59 -17.99
CA GLU A 68 -7.33 7.87 -18.12
C GLU A 68 -7.48 7.21 -19.49
N SER A 69 -7.36 8.00 -20.55
CA SER A 69 -7.49 7.49 -21.94
C SER A 69 -6.38 6.47 -22.28
N VAL A 70 -5.18 6.62 -21.74
CA VAL A 70 -4.07 5.68 -21.93
C VAL A 70 -4.41 4.34 -21.27
N VAL A 71 -4.91 4.35 -20.04
CA VAL A 71 -5.31 3.12 -19.31
C VAL A 71 -6.50 2.44 -19.96
N GLU A 72 -7.53 3.19 -20.38
CA GLU A 72 -8.69 2.64 -21.07
C GLU A 72 -8.30 1.95 -22.38
N ASN A 73 -7.45 2.58 -23.20
CA ASN A 73 -6.93 1.99 -24.43
C ASN A 73 -6.09 0.72 -24.18
N TYR A 74 -5.34 0.70 -23.10
CA TYR A 74 -4.58 -0.49 -22.69
C TYR A 74 -5.51 -1.62 -22.26
N ALA A 75 -6.52 -1.34 -21.45
CA ALA A 75 -7.50 -2.31 -20.95
C ALA A 75 -8.33 -2.97 -22.06
N GLN A 76 -8.65 -2.25 -23.16
CA GLN A 76 -9.36 -2.82 -24.31
C GLN A 76 -8.65 -4.03 -24.94
N ARG A 77 -7.33 -4.15 -24.74
CA ARG A 77 -6.49 -5.24 -25.29
C ARG A 77 -5.99 -6.18 -24.19
N ASN A 78 -6.32 -5.90 -22.92
CA ASN A 78 -5.78 -6.60 -21.75
C ASN A 78 -6.89 -6.81 -20.72
N GLU A 79 -7.65 -7.91 -20.84
CA GLU A 79 -8.81 -8.22 -19.98
C GLU A 79 -8.45 -8.37 -18.48
N TRP A 80 -7.17 -8.56 -18.16
CA TRP A 80 -6.69 -8.63 -16.79
C TRP A 80 -6.55 -7.25 -16.13
N VAL A 81 -6.85 -6.16 -16.85
CA VAL A 81 -6.79 -4.78 -16.36
C VAL A 81 -8.17 -4.15 -16.34
N THR A 82 -8.56 -3.60 -15.19
CA THR A 82 -9.81 -2.85 -15.03
C THR A 82 -9.50 -1.40 -14.66
N PRO A 83 -9.81 -0.41 -15.48
CA PRO A 83 -9.72 1.01 -15.12
C PRO A 83 -10.82 1.39 -14.14
N ILE A 84 -10.49 2.19 -13.14
CA ILE A 84 -11.42 2.75 -12.13
C ILE A 84 -11.17 4.24 -12.03
N SER A 85 -12.04 5.05 -12.60
CA SER A 85 -11.96 6.52 -12.54
C SER A 85 -12.44 7.04 -11.19
N ILE A 86 -11.64 7.91 -10.57
CA ILE A 86 -11.89 8.52 -9.26
C ILE A 86 -11.71 10.02 -9.40
N GLU A 87 -12.77 10.80 -9.16
CA GLU A 87 -12.73 12.26 -9.30
C GLU A 87 -11.80 12.92 -8.27
N LEU A 88 -11.83 12.44 -7.02
CA LEU A 88 -11.03 13.00 -5.95
C LEU A 88 -9.58 12.51 -6.02
N GLY A 89 -8.64 13.39 -6.28
CA GLY A 89 -7.19 13.11 -6.31
C GLY A 89 -6.60 12.86 -4.92
N ASP A 90 -6.96 11.73 -4.31
CA ASP A 90 -6.54 11.35 -2.95
C ASP A 90 -6.25 9.83 -2.87
N LYS A 91 -5.00 9.47 -2.59
CA LYS A 91 -4.56 8.07 -2.56
C LYS A 91 -5.22 7.29 -1.41
N ALA A 92 -5.45 7.92 -0.26
CA ALA A 92 -6.15 7.28 0.87
C ALA A 92 -7.60 6.94 0.49
N ASN A 93 -8.29 7.87 -0.21
CA ASN A 93 -9.62 7.61 -0.76
C ASN A 93 -9.60 6.47 -1.80
N ALA A 94 -8.63 6.46 -2.71
CA ALA A 94 -8.48 5.41 -3.71
C ALA A 94 -8.21 4.04 -3.07
N TRP A 95 -7.37 3.97 -2.04
CA TRP A 95 -7.13 2.77 -1.24
C TRP A 95 -8.42 2.26 -0.59
N ASN A 96 -9.18 3.15 0.04
CA ASN A 96 -10.47 2.81 0.66
C ASN A 96 -11.46 2.27 -0.38
N LEU A 97 -11.56 2.92 -1.53
CA LEU A 97 -12.43 2.49 -2.64
C LEU A 97 -12.06 1.07 -3.09
N PHE A 98 -10.78 0.83 -3.32
CA PHE A 98 -10.29 -0.48 -3.73
C PHE A 98 -10.66 -1.55 -2.71
N VAL A 99 -10.34 -1.35 -1.44
CA VAL A 99 -10.56 -2.35 -0.39
C VAL A 99 -12.04 -2.64 -0.15
N TYR A 100 -12.92 -1.64 -0.24
CA TYR A 100 -14.33 -1.81 0.16
C TYR A 100 -15.31 -2.00 -0.98
N GLN A 101 -14.99 -1.55 -2.20
CA GLN A 101 -15.98 -1.51 -3.28
C GLN A 101 -15.51 -2.19 -4.55
N VAL A 102 -14.20 -2.18 -4.85
CA VAL A 102 -13.65 -2.64 -6.11
C VAL A 102 -13.15 -4.07 -6.01
N ALA A 103 -12.26 -4.34 -5.07
CA ALA A 103 -11.64 -5.66 -4.97
C ALA A 103 -12.60 -6.68 -4.34
N GLY A 104 -12.84 -7.77 -5.07
CA GLY A 104 -13.53 -8.96 -4.56
C GLY A 104 -12.70 -9.72 -3.52
N ASP A 105 -12.91 -11.01 -3.44
CA ASP A 105 -12.16 -11.91 -2.56
C ASP A 105 -11.02 -12.57 -3.34
N TYR A 106 -9.78 -12.29 -2.90
CA TYR A 106 -8.53 -12.76 -3.48
C TYR A 106 -7.65 -13.38 -2.41
N ASP A 107 -6.70 -14.22 -2.81
CA ASP A 107 -5.77 -14.89 -1.89
C ASP A 107 -4.69 -13.95 -1.36
N ALA A 108 -4.35 -12.91 -2.13
CA ALA A 108 -3.49 -11.82 -1.71
C ALA A 108 -3.86 -10.52 -2.44
N TYR A 109 -3.55 -9.39 -1.81
CA TYR A 109 -3.80 -8.04 -2.33
C TYR A 109 -2.48 -7.30 -2.43
N PHE A 110 -2.13 -6.89 -3.63
CA PHE A 110 -0.93 -6.10 -3.91
C PHE A 110 -1.31 -4.65 -4.15
N PHE A 111 -0.39 -3.76 -3.87
CA PHE A 111 -0.55 -2.32 -4.01
C PHE A 111 0.72 -1.75 -4.62
N ALA A 112 0.58 -0.97 -5.69
CA ALA A 112 1.70 -0.36 -6.39
C ALA A 112 1.39 1.08 -6.82
N ASP A 113 2.41 1.94 -6.86
CA ASP A 113 2.30 3.25 -7.50
C ASP A 113 2.35 3.11 -9.03
N GLY A 114 1.67 4.00 -9.76
CA GLY A 114 1.55 3.95 -11.22
C GLY A 114 2.81 4.38 -11.99
N ASP A 115 3.83 4.89 -11.29
CA ASP A 115 5.14 5.27 -11.81
C ASP A 115 6.26 4.27 -11.42
N VAL A 116 5.87 3.08 -10.95
CA VAL A 116 6.79 2.05 -10.48
C VAL A 116 6.90 0.91 -11.50
N GLU A 117 8.12 0.51 -11.82
CA GLU A 117 8.39 -0.72 -12.57
C GLU A 117 8.73 -1.87 -11.61
N ILE A 118 7.93 -2.92 -11.64
CA ILE A 118 8.09 -4.11 -10.80
C ILE A 118 9.08 -5.06 -11.48
N GLU A 119 10.09 -5.55 -10.76
CA GLU A 119 11.04 -6.52 -11.31
C GLU A 119 10.37 -7.88 -11.60
N PRO A 120 10.88 -8.64 -12.59
CA PRO A 120 10.36 -9.97 -12.88
C PRO A 120 10.28 -10.85 -11.63
N HIS A 121 9.20 -11.62 -11.50
CA HIS A 121 8.91 -12.51 -10.37
C HIS A 121 8.74 -11.83 -8.99
N ALA A 122 8.74 -10.50 -8.91
CA ALA A 122 8.67 -9.81 -7.62
C ALA A 122 7.32 -10.00 -6.90
N LEU A 123 6.21 -10.12 -7.61
CA LEU A 123 4.92 -10.44 -6.98
C LEU A 123 4.89 -11.87 -6.43
N ASN A 124 5.49 -12.83 -7.15
CA ASN A 124 5.66 -14.19 -6.64
C ASN A 124 6.48 -14.20 -5.35
N ALA A 125 7.63 -13.49 -5.34
CA ALA A 125 8.48 -13.40 -4.16
C ALA A 125 7.76 -12.77 -2.96
N LEU A 126 6.97 -11.71 -3.17
CA LEU A 126 6.16 -11.08 -2.13
C LEU A 126 5.09 -12.04 -1.59
N TYR A 127 4.43 -12.78 -2.46
CA TYR A 127 3.43 -13.77 -2.04
C TYR A 127 4.07 -14.91 -1.24
N GLU A 128 5.18 -15.47 -1.72
CA GLU A 128 5.93 -16.54 -1.04
C GLU A 128 6.42 -16.08 0.35
N GLU A 129 6.99 -14.88 0.44
CA GLU A 129 7.44 -14.28 1.70
C GLU A 129 6.27 -14.13 2.68
N LEU A 130 5.13 -13.60 2.18
CA LEU A 130 3.93 -13.41 2.98
C LEU A 130 3.38 -14.74 3.49
N MET A 131 3.34 -15.79 2.66
CA MET A 131 2.85 -17.12 3.04
C MET A 131 3.85 -17.86 3.94
N GLY A 132 5.15 -17.68 3.70
CA GLY A 132 6.23 -18.26 4.53
C GLY A 132 6.36 -17.63 5.91
N SER A 133 5.70 -16.47 6.16
CA SER A 133 5.72 -15.74 7.43
C SER A 133 4.32 -15.76 8.08
N PRO A 134 3.92 -16.83 8.81
CA PRO A 134 2.53 -17.00 9.30
C PRO A 134 2.03 -15.86 10.19
N GLY A 135 2.91 -15.18 10.92
CA GLY A 135 2.59 -14.02 11.78
C GLY A 135 2.48 -12.69 11.03
N ALA A 136 2.89 -12.65 9.75
CA ALA A 136 2.90 -11.42 8.97
C ALA A 136 1.53 -11.12 8.35
N ASN A 137 1.09 -9.89 8.47
CA ASN A 137 -0.09 -9.33 7.80
C ASN A 137 0.25 -8.70 6.44
N ALA A 138 1.53 -8.34 6.26
CA ALA A 138 2.04 -7.69 5.05
C ALA A 138 3.41 -8.22 4.65
N ALA A 139 3.72 -8.17 3.33
CA ALA A 139 5.07 -8.27 2.80
C ALA A 139 5.46 -6.95 2.13
N ALA A 140 6.66 -6.44 2.45
CA ALA A 140 7.15 -5.16 1.98
C ALA A 140 8.30 -5.35 0.98
N ALA A 141 8.17 -4.74 -0.22
CA ALA A 141 9.17 -4.76 -1.27
C ALA A 141 10.31 -3.76 -1.00
N VAL A 142 11.45 -3.98 -1.66
CA VAL A 142 12.61 -3.09 -1.58
C VAL A 142 12.93 -2.47 -2.95
N PRO A 143 13.42 -1.22 -3.00
CA PRO A 143 13.84 -0.64 -4.26
C PRO A 143 15.15 -1.26 -4.75
N CYS A 144 15.27 -1.50 -6.07
CA CYS A 144 16.53 -1.90 -6.70
C CYS A 144 17.25 -0.75 -7.44
N SER A 145 16.61 0.42 -7.51
CA SER A 145 17.15 1.63 -8.14
C SER A 145 16.86 2.88 -7.29
N GLY A 146 17.41 4.01 -7.71
CA GLY A 146 17.13 5.31 -7.11
C GLY A 146 18.17 5.76 -6.07
N ARG A 147 18.23 7.10 -5.85
CA ARG A 147 19.25 7.76 -5.02
C ARG A 147 19.22 7.32 -3.55
N HIS A 148 18.05 7.01 -3.03
CA HIS A 148 17.85 6.63 -1.62
C HIS A 148 17.60 5.13 -1.44
N ARG A 149 17.99 4.30 -2.43
CA ARG A 149 17.75 2.85 -2.44
C ARG A 149 18.17 2.19 -1.13
N ASP A 150 19.42 2.40 -0.72
CA ASP A 150 20.00 1.70 0.44
C ASP A 150 19.28 2.13 1.74
N GLN A 151 18.99 3.43 1.90
CA GLN A 151 18.24 3.93 3.05
C GLN A 151 16.82 3.36 3.10
N MET A 152 16.12 3.31 1.95
CA MET A 152 14.78 2.74 1.88
C MET A 152 14.81 1.23 2.14
N THR A 153 15.84 0.52 1.66
CA THR A 153 16.03 -0.90 1.97
C THR A 153 16.21 -1.11 3.47
N THR A 154 17.04 -0.30 4.13
CA THR A 154 17.20 -0.34 5.60
C THR A 154 15.87 -0.11 6.33
N TYR A 155 15.06 0.85 5.88
CA TYR A 155 13.72 1.07 6.47
C TYR A 155 12.83 -0.18 6.37
N VAL A 156 12.87 -0.89 5.26
CA VAL A 156 12.10 -2.13 5.09
C VAL A 156 12.67 -3.27 5.93
N THR A 157 13.99 -3.49 5.88
CA THR A 157 14.62 -4.67 6.50
C THR A 157 14.79 -4.56 8.01
N GLU A 158 15.13 -3.37 8.52
CA GLU A 158 15.41 -3.16 9.94
C GLU A 158 14.21 -2.58 10.68
N SER A 159 13.57 -1.54 10.12
CA SER A 159 12.42 -0.90 10.77
C SER A 159 11.08 -1.53 10.39
N ARG A 160 11.08 -2.54 9.51
CA ARG A 160 9.88 -3.24 9.05
C ARG A 160 8.78 -2.28 8.57
N LEU A 161 9.17 -1.26 7.78
CA LEU A 161 8.24 -0.29 7.20
C LEU A 161 7.73 -0.79 5.84
N ILE A 162 6.49 -0.49 5.56
CA ILE A 162 5.91 -0.65 4.22
C ILE A 162 6.23 0.61 3.42
N LEU A 163 6.75 0.43 2.20
CA LEU A 163 6.89 1.51 1.22
C LEU A 163 5.66 1.50 0.32
N GLY A 164 5.05 2.66 0.11
CA GLY A 164 3.85 2.81 -0.71
C GLY A 164 4.04 2.46 -2.19
N ASN A 165 5.30 2.28 -2.62
CA ASN A 165 5.67 1.95 -4.00
C ASN A 165 5.27 0.52 -4.41
N LEU A 166 5.47 -0.46 -3.52
CA LEU A 166 5.06 -1.86 -3.74
C LEU A 166 5.00 -2.62 -2.42
N TYR A 167 3.85 -3.24 -2.14
CA TYR A 167 3.67 -4.13 -0.99
C TYR A 167 2.51 -5.09 -1.22
N ALA A 168 2.43 -6.14 -0.39
CA ALA A 168 1.32 -7.08 -0.36
C ALA A 168 0.66 -7.11 1.02
N LEU A 169 -0.66 -7.29 1.07
CA LEU A 169 -1.43 -7.55 2.28
C LEU A 169 -2.08 -8.92 2.21
N ARG A 170 -2.10 -9.61 3.34
CA ARG A 170 -2.71 -10.92 3.51
C ARG A 170 -4.23 -10.83 3.39
N ARG A 171 -4.87 -11.84 2.78
CA ARG A 171 -6.32 -11.95 2.65
C ARG A 171 -7.04 -11.76 3.98
N GLU A 172 -6.61 -12.47 5.01
CA GLU A 172 -7.22 -12.45 6.33
C GLU A 172 -7.11 -11.06 6.97
N PHE A 173 -6.02 -10.33 6.71
CA PHE A 173 -5.87 -8.96 7.20
C PHE A 173 -6.86 -8.02 6.50
N ILE A 174 -7.00 -8.10 5.17
CA ILE A 174 -8.00 -7.31 4.43
C ILE A 174 -9.43 -7.64 4.89
N GLN A 175 -9.74 -8.91 5.15
CA GLN A 175 -11.03 -9.30 5.69
C GLN A 175 -11.30 -8.69 7.08
N ARG A 176 -10.27 -8.65 7.96
CA ARG A 176 -10.39 -7.96 9.26
C ARG A 176 -10.56 -6.45 9.11
N VAL A 177 -9.82 -5.81 8.18
CA VAL A 177 -9.99 -4.38 7.84
C VAL A 177 -11.44 -4.10 7.43
N ARG A 178 -11.99 -4.89 6.51
CA ARG A 178 -13.37 -4.77 6.03
C ARG A 178 -14.39 -4.96 7.18
N LYS A 179 -14.20 -6.00 7.99
CA LYS A 179 -15.08 -6.29 9.14
C LYS A 179 -15.05 -5.20 10.19
N ALA A 180 -13.88 -4.63 10.46
CA ALA A 180 -13.72 -3.53 11.41
C ALA A 180 -14.25 -2.18 10.87
N GLY A 181 -14.48 -2.07 9.56
CA GLY A 181 -14.86 -0.81 8.91
C GLY A 181 -13.74 0.23 8.90
N THR A 182 -12.48 -0.20 9.07
CA THR A 182 -11.32 0.68 9.18
C THR A 182 -11.00 1.33 7.84
N ARG A 183 -11.01 2.65 7.78
CA ARG A 183 -10.68 3.44 6.58
C ARG A 183 -9.52 4.37 6.87
N ILE A 184 -8.67 4.60 5.88
CA ILE A 184 -7.63 5.63 5.97
C ILE A 184 -8.30 7.00 5.84
N PRO A 185 -7.99 7.97 6.71
CA PRO A 185 -8.60 9.29 6.61
C PRO A 185 -8.32 9.96 5.26
N VAL A 186 -9.35 10.45 4.59
CA VAL A 186 -9.21 11.19 3.32
C VAL A 186 -8.38 12.44 3.56
N GLY A 187 -7.44 12.74 2.67
CA GLY A 187 -6.46 13.82 2.83
C GLY A 187 -5.18 13.44 3.57
N MET A 188 -5.08 12.20 4.04
CA MET A 188 -3.89 11.73 4.76
C MET A 188 -2.69 11.58 3.82
N ILE A 189 -1.59 12.20 4.18
CA ILE A 189 -0.32 12.09 3.45
C ILE A 189 0.51 10.95 4.03
N GLY A 190 1.02 10.06 3.16
CA GLY A 190 1.81 8.90 3.61
C GLY A 190 0.90 7.81 4.19
N ASP A 191 -0.06 7.40 3.39
CA ASP A 191 -0.92 6.24 3.60
C ASP A 191 -0.14 4.99 3.98
N ASP A 192 1.04 4.76 3.39
CA ASP A 192 1.99 3.70 3.72
C ASP A 192 2.39 3.66 5.21
N GLY A 193 2.60 4.81 5.83
CA GLY A 193 2.90 4.87 7.26
C GLY A 193 1.70 4.50 8.14
N ILE A 194 0.48 4.91 7.75
CA ILE A 194 -0.74 4.48 8.44
C ILE A 194 -0.97 2.99 8.24
N ILE A 195 -0.83 2.49 7.02
CA ILE A 195 -0.96 1.06 6.72
C ILE A 195 0.05 0.26 7.52
N THR A 196 1.33 0.71 7.59
CA THR A 196 2.35 0.09 8.43
C THR A 196 1.89 0.00 9.89
N SER A 197 1.33 1.09 10.42
CA SER A 197 0.84 1.12 11.80
C SER A 197 -0.35 0.18 12.01
N LEU A 198 -1.33 0.17 11.11
CA LEU A 198 -2.48 -0.72 11.17
C LEU A 198 -2.07 -2.20 11.10
N VAL A 199 -1.09 -2.52 10.24
CA VAL A 199 -0.51 -3.87 10.11
C VAL A 199 0.19 -4.29 11.40
N LYS A 200 1.06 -3.44 11.95
CA LYS A 200 1.84 -3.74 13.17
C LYS A 200 0.98 -3.79 14.42
N TRP A 201 -0.10 -3.04 14.48
CA TRP A 201 -1.11 -3.13 15.55
C TRP A 201 -2.08 -4.29 15.38
N ASP A 202 -2.14 -4.90 14.21
CA ASP A 202 -3.20 -5.85 13.83
C ASP A 202 -4.62 -5.26 14.05
N LEU A 203 -4.78 -3.98 13.69
CA LEU A 203 -5.99 -3.17 13.88
C LEU A 203 -6.36 -2.87 15.35
N ASP A 204 -5.50 -3.19 16.31
CA ASP A 204 -5.68 -2.81 17.72
C ASP A 204 -4.59 -1.81 18.17
N PRO A 205 -4.81 -0.49 18.01
CA PRO A 205 -3.84 0.53 18.43
C PRO A 205 -3.61 0.59 19.94
N THR A 206 -4.47 -0.02 20.74
CA THR A 206 -4.33 -0.09 22.21
C THR A 206 -3.45 -1.26 22.66
N GLY A 207 -3.26 -2.22 21.76
CA GLY A 207 -2.47 -3.42 21.98
C GLY A 207 -1.00 -3.28 21.58
N GLU A 208 -0.37 -4.42 21.35
CA GLU A 208 1.05 -4.51 21.00
C GLU A 208 1.34 -4.09 19.56
N PHE A 209 2.39 -3.30 19.40
CA PHE A 209 2.97 -2.93 18.13
C PHE A 209 4.09 -3.91 17.79
N LYS A 210 3.87 -4.79 16.80
CA LYS A 210 4.78 -5.90 16.49
C LYS A 210 5.39 -5.74 15.10
N ASP A 211 6.70 -5.67 15.06
CA ASP A 211 7.47 -5.52 13.82
C ASP A 211 7.37 -6.77 12.94
N GLU A 212 7.29 -7.96 13.52
CA GLU A 212 7.18 -9.24 12.81
C GLU A 212 5.89 -9.40 12.00
N ARG A 213 4.91 -8.52 12.17
CA ARG A 213 3.71 -8.46 11.34
C ARG A 213 3.94 -7.90 9.92
N VAL A 214 5.15 -7.37 9.67
CA VAL A 214 5.62 -7.00 8.33
C VAL A 214 6.83 -7.87 7.98
N ALA A 215 6.69 -8.68 6.93
CA ALA A 215 7.77 -9.48 6.36
C ALA A 215 8.53 -8.68 5.30
N PRO A 216 9.82 -8.40 5.46
CA PRO A 216 10.61 -7.72 4.43
C PRO A 216 11.01 -8.70 3.32
N CYS A 217 10.62 -8.42 2.10
CA CYS A 217 10.93 -9.26 0.95
C CYS A 217 12.05 -8.64 0.11
N ILE A 218 13.30 -9.12 0.28
CA ILE A 218 14.46 -8.61 -0.47
C ILE A 218 14.44 -9.02 -1.95
N HIS A 219 13.64 -10.01 -2.32
CA HIS A 219 13.45 -10.47 -3.69
C HIS A 219 12.25 -9.79 -4.37
N GLY A 220 11.32 -9.22 -3.61
CA GLY A 220 10.26 -8.35 -4.10
C GLY A 220 10.80 -6.97 -4.44
N LYS A 221 11.29 -6.77 -5.67
CA LYS A 221 12.02 -5.57 -6.06
C LYS A 221 11.22 -4.71 -7.02
N PHE A 222 11.47 -3.40 -6.93
CA PHE A 222 10.90 -2.42 -7.84
C PHE A 222 11.89 -1.31 -8.19
N LYS A 223 11.66 -0.66 -9.34
CA LYS A 223 12.34 0.56 -9.76
C LYS A 223 11.40 1.74 -9.65
N TYR A 224 11.95 2.90 -9.29
CA TYR A 224 11.22 4.17 -9.34
C TYR A 224 12.12 5.26 -9.92
N ARG A 225 11.49 6.25 -10.54
CA ARG A 225 12.21 7.40 -11.10
C ARG A 225 12.68 8.33 -9.99
N SER A 226 13.99 8.58 -9.93
CA SER A 226 14.56 9.61 -9.06
C SER A 226 14.43 10.98 -9.69
N LEU A 227 14.03 11.99 -8.90
CA LEU A 227 13.97 13.38 -9.36
C LEU A 227 15.38 13.91 -9.72
N SER A 228 15.48 14.61 -10.84
CA SER A 228 16.70 15.26 -11.30
C SER A 228 16.80 16.69 -10.75
N PRO A 229 17.93 17.11 -10.13
CA PRO A 229 18.11 18.48 -9.70
C PRO A 229 18.24 19.48 -10.86
N TRP A 230 18.42 19.00 -12.08
CA TRP A 230 18.59 19.81 -13.28
C TRP A 230 17.29 20.08 -14.05
N SER A 231 16.17 19.51 -13.61
CA SER A 231 14.84 19.70 -14.20
C SER A 231 14.01 20.66 -13.34
N LEU A 232 13.49 21.74 -13.93
CA LEU A 232 12.63 22.70 -13.24
C LEU A 232 11.31 22.06 -12.75
N SER A 233 10.77 21.13 -13.51
CA SER A 233 9.58 20.35 -13.10
C SER A 233 9.89 19.47 -11.88
N ASP A 234 11.06 18.82 -11.87
CA ASP A 234 11.48 18.00 -10.74
C ASP A 234 11.80 18.83 -9.49
N LEU A 235 12.34 20.06 -9.64
CA LEU A 235 12.52 21.00 -8.52
C LEU A 235 11.18 21.39 -7.87
N ARG A 236 10.15 21.67 -8.70
CA ARG A 236 8.80 21.95 -8.19
C ARG A 236 8.23 20.73 -7.48
N THR A 237 8.42 19.52 -8.03
CA THR A 237 7.99 18.28 -7.42
C THR A 237 8.75 18.02 -6.12
N TYR A 238 10.06 18.25 -6.07
CA TYR A 238 10.87 18.16 -4.86
C TYR A 238 10.35 19.09 -3.75
N TRP A 239 10.04 20.36 -4.07
CA TRP A 239 9.45 21.31 -3.14
C TRP A 239 8.12 20.81 -2.57
N ARG A 240 7.20 20.37 -3.45
CA ARG A 240 5.91 19.80 -3.04
C ARG A 240 6.10 18.58 -2.12
N ARG A 241 7.03 17.68 -2.46
CA ARG A 241 7.34 16.49 -1.62
C ARG A 241 7.83 16.91 -0.23
N ARG A 242 8.66 17.94 -0.10
CA ARG A 242 9.14 18.43 1.22
C ARG A 242 7.99 18.95 2.09
N VAL A 243 7.07 19.74 1.52
CA VAL A 243 5.86 20.17 2.24
C VAL A 243 5.00 18.99 2.65
N ARG A 244 4.78 18.03 1.74
CA ARG A 244 4.02 16.81 2.03
C ARG A 244 4.66 15.97 3.15
N TYR A 245 5.98 15.87 3.20
CA TYR A 245 6.66 15.18 4.32
C TYR A 245 6.44 15.88 5.66
N SER A 246 6.42 17.21 5.68
CA SER A 246 6.08 17.96 6.88
C SER A 246 4.60 17.77 7.28
N LEU A 247 3.67 17.80 6.32
CA LEU A 247 2.25 17.49 6.56
C LEU A 247 2.08 16.09 7.14
N ARG A 248 2.71 15.08 6.51
CA ARG A 248 2.70 13.69 6.99
C ARG A 248 3.16 13.59 8.44
N HIS A 249 4.26 14.27 8.80
CA HIS A 249 4.80 14.25 10.16
C HIS A 249 3.74 14.71 11.18
N TYR A 250 3.14 15.89 10.98
CA TYR A 250 2.15 16.44 11.90
C TYR A 250 0.82 15.68 11.87
N GLN A 251 0.39 15.16 10.74
CA GLN A 251 -0.80 14.31 10.65
C GLN A 251 -0.65 13.05 11.49
N HIS A 252 0.52 12.40 11.44
CA HIS A 252 0.82 11.24 12.28
C HIS A 252 0.90 11.60 13.77
N GLU A 253 1.55 12.72 14.10
CA GLU A 253 1.66 13.22 15.48
C GLU A 253 0.28 13.49 16.10
N LEU A 254 -0.68 13.98 15.31
CA LEU A 254 -2.05 14.23 15.75
C LEU A 254 -2.91 12.97 15.81
N LEU A 255 -2.71 12.03 14.88
CA LEU A 255 -3.56 10.85 14.73
C LEU A 255 -3.24 9.75 15.75
N VAL A 256 -1.95 9.45 15.96
CA VAL A 256 -1.53 8.30 16.78
C VAL A 256 -2.08 8.37 18.22
N PRO A 257 -2.05 9.51 18.94
CA PRO A 257 -2.62 9.60 20.28
C PRO A 257 -4.12 9.30 20.33
N ILE A 258 -4.89 9.76 19.33
CA ILE A 258 -6.34 9.47 19.23
C ILE A 258 -6.56 7.96 19.14
N LEU A 259 -5.80 7.29 18.29
CA LEU A 259 -5.95 5.85 18.09
C LEU A 259 -5.50 5.06 19.32
N ARG A 260 -4.42 5.51 19.98
CA ARG A 260 -3.94 4.89 21.23
C ARG A 260 -4.94 4.97 22.36
N GLN A 261 -5.73 6.03 22.44
CA GLN A 261 -6.73 6.25 23.50
C GLN A 261 -8.10 5.64 23.16
N GLY A 262 -8.55 5.81 21.94
CA GLY A 262 -9.91 5.46 21.51
C GLY A 262 -10.02 4.19 20.65
N GLY A 263 -8.88 3.51 20.39
CA GLY A 263 -8.83 2.35 19.51
C GLY A 263 -9.11 2.69 18.06
N ILE A 264 -9.26 1.66 17.23
CA ILE A 264 -9.45 1.83 15.77
C ILE A 264 -10.76 2.57 15.43
N ARG A 265 -11.76 2.50 16.30
CA ARG A 265 -13.05 3.19 16.11
C ARG A 265 -12.94 4.70 16.20
N ALA A 266 -11.88 5.22 16.80
CA ALA A 266 -11.61 6.65 16.87
C ALA A 266 -10.95 7.21 15.59
N MET A 267 -10.75 6.37 14.57
CA MET A 267 -10.19 6.80 13.29
C MET A 267 -11.08 7.89 12.65
N PRO A 268 -10.56 9.10 12.40
CA PRO A 268 -11.34 10.17 11.75
C PRO A 268 -11.62 9.80 10.29
N LYS A 269 -12.69 10.35 9.71
CA LYS A 269 -13.05 10.11 8.31
C LYS A 269 -12.13 10.86 7.34
N SER A 270 -11.66 12.04 7.76
CA SER A 270 -10.81 12.91 6.96
C SER A 270 -9.78 13.63 7.82
N THR A 271 -8.76 14.20 7.19
CA THR A 271 -7.80 15.10 7.87
C THR A 271 -8.47 16.36 8.40
N THR A 272 -9.53 16.83 7.77
CA THR A 272 -10.34 17.96 8.29
C THR A 272 -10.96 17.59 9.63
N ASP A 273 -11.58 16.41 9.74
CA ASP A 273 -12.15 15.93 11.01
C ASP A 273 -11.06 15.78 12.09
N LEU A 274 -9.87 15.25 11.70
CA LEU A 274 -8.72 15.15 12.57
C LEU A 274 -8.29 16.53 13.11
N TYR A 275 -8.19 17.54 12.24
CA TYR A 275 -7.75 18.87 12.62
C TYR A 275 -8.77 19.58 13.51
N ILE A 276 -10.05 19.39 13.26
CA ILE A 276 -11.12 19.94 14.12
C ILE A 276 -11.07 19.29 15.51
N ALA A 277 -10.95 17.97 15.57
CA ALA A 277 -10.87 17.22 16.82
C ALA A 277 -9.61 17.58 17.64
N GLN A 278 -8.51 17.93 16.97
CA GLN A 278 -7.21 18.23 17.59
C GLN A 278 -6.85 19.72 17.62
N LYS A 279 -7.81 20.62 17.51
CA LYS A 279 -7.61 22.08 17.42
C LYS A 279 -6.73 22.63 18.55
N GLN A 280 -6.92 22.16 19.77
CA GLN A 280 -6.10 22.59 20.92
C GLN A 280 -4.64 22.12 20.81
N CYS A 281 -4.42 20.86 20.40
CA CYS A 281 -3.08 20.31 20.18
C CYS A 281 -2.35 21.06 19.04
N ILE A 282 -3.07 21.38 17.94
CA ILE A 282 -2.53 22.11 16.79
C ILE A 282 -2.01 23.50 17.18
N ALA A 283 -2.63 24.18 18.13
CA ALA A 283 -2.16 25.47 18.64
C ALA A 283 -0.77 25.36 19.32
N GLY A 284 -0.48 24.21 19.93
CA GLY A 284 0.79 23.91 20.59
C GLY A 284 1.91 23.45 19.67
N LEU A 285 1.61 23.00 18.44
CA LEU A 285 2.61 22.49 17.51
C LEU A 285 3.65 23.55 17.14
N ARG A 286 4.90 23.15 17.03
CA ARG A 286 6.03 24.01 16.63
C ARG A 286 6.79 23.37 15.48
N PRO A 287 7.40 24.19 14.58
CA PRO A 287 8.29 23.68 13.56
C PRO A 287 9.48 22.93 14.18
N ARG A 288 9.92 21.85 13.55
CA ARG A 288 11.17 21.16 13.90
C ARG A 288 12.36 22.08 13.67
N HIS A 289 13.51 21.70 14.21
CA HIS A 289 14.75 22.43 14.01
C HIS A 289 15.41 22.07 12.66
N GLY A 290 16.30 22.93 12.17
CA GLY A 290 17.08 22.71 10.97
C GLY A 290 16.34 23.03 9.66
N LEU A 291 16.74 22.34 8.58
CA LEU A 291 16.24 22.59 7.21
C LEU A 291 14.73 22.33 7.05
N ASP A 292 14.16 21.47 7.88
CA ASP A 292 12.73 21.16 7.84
C ASP A 292 11.86 22.29 8.37
N SER A 293 12.41 23.18 9.21
CA SER A 293 11.68 24.29 9.84
C SER A 293 10.88 25.14 8.85
N PHE A 294 11.44 25.38 7.67
CA PHE A 294 10.77 26.17 6.65
C PHE A 294 9.51 25.47 6.11
N PHE A 295 9.64 24.20 5.73
CA PHE A 295 8.53 23.39 5.20
C PHE A 295 7.49 23.11 6.27
N ASP A 296 7.91 22.93 7.53
CA ASP A 296 7.03 22.77 8.67
C ASP A 296 6.15 23.99 8.92
N ARG A 297 6.69 25.22 8.76
CA ARG A 297 5.88 26.44 8.86
C ARG A 297 4.78 26.50 7.80
N ILE A 298 5.07 26.04 6.57
CA ILE A 298 4.07 25.95 5.50
C ILE A 298 3.00 24.93 5.87
N ALA A 299 3.41 23.71 6.26
CA ALA A 299 2.50 22.63 6.65
C ALA A 299 1.62 23.03 7.85
N LEU A 300 2.19 23.61 8.90
CA LEU A 300 1.44 24.08 10.07
C LEU A 300 0.47 25.21 9.75
N ARG A 301 0.81 26.10 8.79
CA ARG A 301 -0.12 27.14 8.32
C ARG A 301 -1.33 26.51 7.63
N GLU A 302 -1.11 25.52 6.77
CA GLU A 302 -2.17 24.79 6.09
C GLU A 302 -3.08 24.03 7.09
N ILE A 303 -2.49 23.29 8.04
CA ILE A 303 -3.21 22.56 9.08
C ILE A 303 -4.06 23.52 9.92
N ARG A 304 -3.50 24.67 10.36
CA ARG A 304 -4.22 25.66 11.15
C ARG A 304 -5.36 26.32 10.38
N ALA A 305 -5.16 26.61 9.09
CA ALA A 305 -6.21 27.14 8.23
C ALA A 305 -7.38 26.15 8.11
N SER A 306 -7.07 24.86 7.89
CA SER A 306 -8.08 23.80 7.79
C SER A 306 -8.81 23.55 9.12
N ALA A 307 -8.14 23.71 10.27
CA ALA A 307 -8.76 23.59 11.61
C ALA A 307 -9.64 24.80 11.96
N GLY A 308 -9.46 25.95 11.32
CA GLY A 308 -10.22 27.20 11.53
C GLY A 308 -11.35 27.45 10.55
N ALA A 309 -11.46 26.65 9.48
CA ALA A 309 -12.39 26.89 8.36
C ALA A 309 -13.87 26.53 8.64
N ARG A 310 -14.25 26.27 9.89
CA ARG A 310 -15.64 26.08 10.32
C ARG A 310 -15.96 26.93 11.54
#